data_24df6f80938135c503daa4d7097e14e7
#
_entry.id   24df6f80938135c503daa4d7097e14e7
#
_cell.length_a   1.000
_cell.length_b   1.000
_cell.length_c   1.000
_cell.angle_alpha   90.00
_cell.angle_beta   90.00
_cell.angle_gamma   90.00
#
_symmetry.space_group_name_H-M   'P 1'
#
loop_
_entity.id
_entity.type
_entity.pdbx_description
1 polymer ?
#
loop_
_entity_poly.entity_id
_entity_poly.type
_entity_poly.pdbx_seq_one_letter_code
_entity_poly.pdbx_strand_id
1 'polypeptide(L)'
;MKSEESAGYFRKGFNCAQSVFVPFAKERGLAEEEALRIAAGFGAGMVRTQATCGAATGGLMALGLAKGYVRSDDAAGRAAMLAAGKALFEGFLARFGHLSCADLLGCDLNTEAGRARHEAEGQREGICVKCVEWASGEADRLSGVDK
;
A
#
# COMPACT_ATOMS: atom_id res chain seq x y z
N MET A 1 -1.34 14.80 7.56
CA MET A 1 -0.70 14.31 6.31
C MET A 1 -1.09 12.87 6.05
N LYS A 2 -1.17 12.46 4.82
CA LYS A 2 -1.57 11.09 4.46
C LYS A 2 -0.71 10.02 5.12
N SER A 3 0.61 10.22 5.16
CA SER A 3 1.51 9.26 5.81
C SER A 3 1.20 9.06 7.29
N GLU A 4 0.86 10.11 8.01
CA GLU A 4 0.49 10.03 9.42
C GLU A 4 -0.86 9.34 9.62
N GLU A 5 -1.84 9.67 8.78
CA GLU A 5 -3.15 9.02 8.81
C GLU A 5 -3.01 7.52 8.55
N SER A 6 -2.24 7.16 7.54
CA SER A 6 -2.00 5.76 7.18
C SER A 6 -1.28 5.00 8.30
N ALA A 7 -0.24 5.60 8.88
CA ALA A 7 0.45 5.00 10.03
C ALA A 7 -0.51 4.80 11.21
N GLY A 8 -1.44 5.75 11.43
CA GLY A 8 -2.47 5.64 12.46
C GLY A 8 -3.37 4.44 12.27
N TYR A 9 -3.84 4.19 11.05
CA TYR A 9 -4.63 3.00 10.75
C TYR A 9 -3.84 1.72 11.01
N PHE A 10 -2.59 1.69 10.58
CA PHE A 10 -1.73 0.51 10.76
C PHE A 10 -1.54 0.18 12.24
N ARG A 11 -1.29 1.19 13.06
CA ARG A 11 -1.10 1.02 14.52
C ARG A 11 -2.38 0.59 15.24
N LYS A 12 -3.55 0.88 14.66
CA LYS A 12 -4.84 0.37 15.18
C LYS A 12 -5.07 -1.11 14.85
N GLY A 13 -4.21 -1.72 14.04
CA GLY A 13 -4.30 -3.14 13.71
C GLY A 13 -4.79 -3.47 12.31
N PHE A 14 -5.07 -2.47 11.48
CA PHE A 14 -5.44 -2.70 10.07
C PHE A 14 -4.21 -3.16 9.28
N ASN A 15 -4.43 -3.84 8.16
CA ASN A 15 -3.30 -4.31 7.34
C ASN A 15 -2.67 -3.17 6.52
N CYS A 16 -1.53 -3.45 5.89
CA CYS A 16 -0.79 -2.45 5.13
C CYS A 16 -1.62 -1.81 4.02
N ALA A 17 -2.36 -2.62 3.27
CA ALA A 17 -3.16 -2.13 2.15
C ALA A 17 -4.33 -1.27 2.63
N GLN A 18 -5.05 -1.72 3.65
CA GLN A 18 -6.12 -0.95 4.26
C GLN A 18 -5.60 0.39 4.77
N SER A 19 -4.47 0.36 5.45
CA SER A 19 -3.88 1.54 6.08
C SER A 19 -3.50 2.62 5.07
N VAL A 20 -2.96 2.22 3.92
CA VAL A 20 -2.60 3.17 2.86
C VAL A 20 -3.85 3.64 2.11
N PHE A 21 -4.73 2.73 1.75
CA PHE A 21 -5.87 3.03 0.87
C PHE A 21 -6.95 3.89 1.52
N VAL A 22 -7.32 3.58 2.77
CA VAL A 22 -8.49 4.19 3.43
C VAL A 22 -8.45 5.72 3.49
N PRO A 23 -7.36 6.38 3.88
CA PRO A 23 -7.32 7.84 3.91
C PRO A 23 -7.62 8.48 2.56
N PHE A 24 -7.12 7.91 1.47
CA PHE A 24 -7.39 8.41 0.11
C PHE A 24 -8.83 8.16 -0.31
N ALA A 25 -9.36 7.00 0.00
CA ALA A 25 -10.74 6.63 -0.33
C ALA A 25 -11.74 7.55 0.35
N LYS A 26 -11.54 7.83 1.64
CA LYS A 26 -12.40 8.74 2.41
C LYS A 26 -12.39 10.15 1.84
N GLU A 27 -11.22 10.64 1.47
CA GLU A 27 -11.08 11.96 0.85
C GLU A 27 -11.88 12.08 -0.44
N ARG A 28 -12.05 10.96 -1.13
CA ARG A 28 -12.83 10.88 -2.37
C ARG A 28 -14.31 10.54 -2.15
N GLY A 29 -14.74 10.50 -0.90
CA GLY A 29 -16.14 10.28 -0.56
C GLY A 29 -16.57 8.83 -0.40
N LEU A 30 -15.62 7.87 -0.44
CA LEU A 30 -15.93 6.47 -0.15
C LEU A 30 -16.16 6.31 1.36
N ALA A 31 -17.17 5.50 1.72
CA ALA A 31 -17.38 5.16 3.12
C ALA A 31 -16.19 4.37 3.65
N GLU A 32 -15.79 4.61 4.89
CA GLU A 32 -14.65 3.94 5.51
C GLU A 32 -14.78 2.42 5.47
N GLU A 33 -15.96 1.90 5.80
CA GLU A 33 -16.22 0.46 5.78
C GLU A 33 -16.02 -0.16 4.39
N GLU A 34 -16.48 0.53 3.35
CA GLU A 34 -16.31 0.05 1.96
C GLU A 34 -14.84 0.03 1.58
N ALA A 35 -14.11 1.08 1.93
CA ALA A 35 -12.66 1.15 1.66
C ALA A 35 -11.91 0.04 2.39
N LEU A 36 -12.26 -0.22 3.65
CA LEU A 36 -11.66 -1.31 4.43
C LEU A 36 -11.93 -2.67 3.80
N ARG A 37 -13.16 -2.90 3.33
CA ARG A 37 -13.52 -4.17 2.67
C ARG A 37 -12.75 -4.37 1.37
N ILE A 38 -12.66 -3.33 0.55
CA ILE A 38 -11.95 -3.39 -0.75
C ILE A 38 -10.49 -3.81 -0.54
N ALA A 39 -9.83 -3.27 0.46
CA ALA A 39 -8.42 -3.50 0.70
C ALA A 39 -8.13 -4.71 1.60
N ALA A 40 -9.14 -5.30 2.23
CA ALA A 40 -8.98 -6.34 3.25
C ALA A 40 -8.14 -7.55 2.79
N GLY A 41 -8.32 -7.99 1.56
CA GLY A 41 -7.59 -9.14 1.03
C GLY A 41 -6.14 -8.87 0.63
N PHE A 42 -5.74 -7.61 0.55
CA PHE A 42 -4.41 -7.23 0.05
C PHE A 42 -3.33 -7.18 1.11
N GLY A 43 -3.68 -7.37 2.38
CA GLY A 43 -2.71 -7.38 3.48
C GLY A 43 -1.78 -8.59 3.44
N ALA A 44 -0.60 -8.44 4.05
CA ALA A 44 0.43 -9.47 4.10
C ALA A 44 0.76 -10.06 2.73
N GLY A 45 0.87 -9.17 1.73
CA GLY A 45 1.22 -9.54 0.36
C GLY A 45 0.14 -10.34 -0.33
N MET A 46 -1.12 -9.94 -0.16
CA MET A 46 -2.34 -10.58 -0.68
C MET A 46 -2.64 -11.92 -0.01
N VAL A 47 -3.62 -11.86 0.88
CA VAL A 47 -4.12 -12.99 1.69
C VAL A 47 -2.99 -13.84 2.31
N ARG A 48 -1.97 -13.15 2.79
CA ARG A 48 -0.79 -13.76 3.44
C ARG A 48 0.01 -14.70 2.52
N THR A 49 -0.09 -14.53 1.21
CA THR A 49 0.81 -15.21 0.26
C THR A 49 2.20 -14.59 0.29
N GLN A 50 2.32 -13.44 0.92
CA GLN A 50 3.55 -12.65 1.01
C GLN A 50 4.15 -12.30 -0.37
N ALA A 51 3.28 -12.07 -1.33
CA ALA A 51 3.64 -11.51 -2.63
C ALA A 51 3.89 -9.99 -2.47
N THR A 52 3.44 -9.17 -3.39
CA THR A 52 3.68 -7.72 -3.35
C THR A 52 3.18 -7.10 -2.04
N CYS A 53 4.03 -6.29 -1.39
CA CYS A 53 3.70 -5.61 -0.14
C CYS A 53 2.39 -4.83 -0.24
N GLY A 54 1.53 -5.00 0.78
CA GLY A 54 0.23 -4.32 0.84
C GLY A 54 0.32 -2.81 0.83
N ALA A 55 1.41 -2.24 1.33
CA ALA A 55 1.64 -0.80 1.26
C ALA A 55 1.77 -0.33 -0.20
N ALA A 56 2.48 -1.10 -1.03
CA ALA A 56 2.65 -0.79 -2.44
C ALA A 56 1.34 -0.96 -3.21
N THR A 57 0.60 -2.05 -2.98
CA THR A 57 -0.69 -2.27 -3.65
C THR A 57 -1.76 -1.28 -3.16
N GLY A 58 -1.75 -0.95 -1.88
CA GLY A 58 -2.63 0.10 -1.33
C GLY A 58 -2.34 1.47 -1.96
N GLY A 59 -1.08 1.79 -2.13
CA GLY A 59 -0.67 3.00 -2.83
C GLY A 59 -1.13 3.01 -4.29
N LEU A 60 -1.06 1.86 -4.94
CA LEU A 60 -1.53 1.71 -6.32
C LEU A 60 -3.04 1.94 -6.42
N MET A 61 -3.81 1.40 -5.48
CA MET A 61 -5.26 1.66 -5.40
C MET A 61 -5.56 3.14 -5.18
N ALA A 62 -4.80 3.81 -4.32
CA ALA A 62 -4.92 5.25 -4.08
C ALA A 62 -4.65 6.05 -5.37
N LEU A 63 -3.63 5.66 -6.12
CA LEU A 63 -3.35 6.27 -7.44
C LEU A 63 -4.49 6.03 -8.42
N GLY A 64 -5.11 4.87 -8.37
CA GLY A 64 -6.28 4.56 -9.20
C GLY A 64 -7.45 5.51 -8.96
N LEU A 65 -7.68 5.91 -7.72
CA LEU A 65 -8.71 6.91 -7.40
C LEU A 65 -8.39 8.27 -8.00
N ALA A 66 -7.12 8.63 -8.09
CA ALA A 66 -6.68 9.94 -8.59
C ALA A 66 -6.52 9.97 -10.11
N LYS A 67 -6.00 8.89 -10.69
CA LYS A 67 -5.55 8.84 -12.09
C LYS A 67 -6.10 7.68 -12.89
N GLY A 68 -6.93 6.83 -12.29
CA GLY A 68 -7.49 5.68 -12.99
C GLY A 68 -8.37 6.10 -14.18
N TYR A 69 -8.21 5.41 -15.29
CA TYR A 69 -9.05 5.62 -16.46
C TYR A 69 -10.36 4.84 -16.29
N VAL A 70 -11.45 5.39 -16.83
CA VAL A 70 -12.79 4.79 -16.71
C VAL A 70 -13.37 4.39 -18.06
N ARG A 71 -12.63 4.61 -19.13
CA ARG A 71 -13.04 4.23 -20.48
C ARG A 71 -11.93 3.36 -21.09
N SER A 72 -12.33 2.26 -21.69
CA SER A 72 -11.39 1.28 -22.27
C SER A 72 -10.57 1.87 -23.43
N ASP A 73 -11.08 2.89 -24.10
CA ASP A 73 -10.42 3.57 -25.22
C ASP A 73 -9.62 4.81 -24.83
N ASP A 74 -9.50 5.10 -23.52
CA ASP A 74 -8.71 6.23 -23.03
C ASP A 74 -7.23 5.87 -22.98
N ALA A 75 -6.55 6.00 -24.11
CA ALA A 75 -5.12 5.67 -24.23
C ALA A 75 -4.25 6.58 -23.36
N ALA A 76 -4.56 7.87 -23.30
CA ALA A 76 -3.80 8.82 -22.48
C ALA A 76 -3.95 8.56 -21.00
N GLY A 77 -5.18 8.28 -20.55
CA GLY A 77 -5.45 7.94 -19.15
C GLY A 77 -4.80 6.64 -18.74
N ARG A 78 -4.83 5.64 -19.62
CA ARG A 78 -4.14 4.36 -19.39
C ARG A 78 -2.64 4.56 -19.24
N ALA A 79 -2.03 5.35 -20.12
CA ALA A 79 -0.60 5.65 -20.07
C ALA A 79 -0.22 6.42 -18.79
N ALA A 80 -1.04 7.38 -18.37
CA ALA A 80 -0.82 8.15 -17.16
C ALA A 80 -0.88 7.27 -15.90
N MET A 81 -1.87 6.40 -15.83
CA MET A 81 -1.98 5.45 -14.70
C MET A 81 -0.80 4.48 -14.65
N LEU A 82 -0.42 3.95 -15.80
CA LEU A 82 0.73 3.04 -15.90
C LEU A 82 2.01 3.72 -15.44
N ALA A 83 2.26 4.94 -15.89
CA ALA A 83 3.44 5.71 -15.52
C ALA A 83 3.49 6.00 -14.01
N ALA A 84 2.37 6.44 -13.43
CA ALA A 84 2.29 6.71 -12.00
C ALA A 84 2.50 5.44 -11.16
N GLY A 85 1.87 4.35 -11.55
CA GLY A 85 2.03 3.06 -10.85
C GLY A 85 3.46 2.53 -10.92
N LYS A 86 4.10 2.62 -12.09
CA LYS A 86 5.50 2.22 -12.26
C LYS A 86 6.42 3.08 -11.39
N ALA A 87 6.20 4.40 -11.36
CA ALA A 87 6.98 5.31 -10.54
C ALA A 87 6.87 4.95 -9.06
N LEU A 88 5.67 4.63 -8.59
CA LEU A 88 5.45 4.19 -7.20
C LEU A 88 6.24 2.92 -6.90
N PHE A 89 6.14 1.91 -7.74
CA PHE A 89 6.81 0.62 -7.53
C PHE A 89 8.32 0.73 -7.66
N GLU A 90 8.83 1.48 -8.61
CA GLU A 90 10.26 1.73 -8.76
C GLU A 90 10.83 2.46 -7.55
N GLY A 91 10.13 3.48 -7.07
CA GLY A 91 10.51 4.21 -5.86
C GLY A 91 10.50 3.34 -4.62
N PHE A 92 9.48 2.48 -4.47
CA PHE A 92 9.39 1.53 -3.37
C PHE A 92 10.58 0.56 -3.39
N LEU A 93 10.88 0.00 -4.55
CA LEU A 93 12.00 -0.92 -4.74
C LEU A 93 13.33 -0.24 -4.42
N ALA A 94 13.52 0.98 -4.88
CA ALA A 94 14.74 1.76 -4.60
C ALA A 94 14.89 2.06 -3.11
N ARG A 95 13.76 2.34 -2.42
CA ARG A 95 13.78 2.72 -0.99
C ARG A 95 13.95 1.51 -0.07
N PHE A 96 13.31 0.39 -0.37
CA PHE A 96 13.24 -0.77 0.54
C PHE A 96 13.96 -2.01 0.02
N GLY A 97 14.41 -2.01 -1.22
CA GLY A 97 15.18 -3.11 -1.83
C GLY A 97 14.34 -4.27 -2.37
N HIS A 98 13.09 -4.41 -1.93
CA HIS A 98 12.21 -5.51 -2.32
C HIS A 98 10.77 -5.01 -2.44
N LEU A 99 9.98 -5.67 -3.30
CA LEU A 99 8.53 -5.43 -3.40
C LEU A 99 7.73 -6.49 -2.66
N SER A 100 8.25 -7.71 -2.51
CA SER A 100 7.51 -8.80 -1.87
C SER A 100 7.57 -8.71 -0.36
N CYS A 101 6.43 -8.99 0.27
CA CYS A 101 6.32 -9.11 1.73
C CYS A 101 7.33 -10.15 2.27
N ALA A 102 7.45 -11.29 1.60
CA ALA A 102 8.37 -12.35 2.00
C ALA A 102 9.82 -11.87 2.08
N ASP A 103 10.27 -11.16 1.05
CA ASP A 103 11.64 -10.66 0.99
C ASP A 103 11.88 -9.50 1.96
N LEU A 104 10.89 -8.61 2.12
CA LEU A 104 10.98 -7.51 3.07
C LEU A 104 11.12 -8.01 4.51
N LEU A 105 10.35 -9.03 4.89
CA LEU A 105 10.34 -9.56 6.25
C LEU A 105 11.38 -10.65 6.47
N GLY A 106 11.71 -11.43 5.44
CA GLY A 106 12.62 -12.55 5.54
C GLY A 106 12.11 -13.70 6.41
N CYS A 107 10.81 -13.76 6.66
CA CYS A 107 10.19 -14.83 7.46
C CYS A 107 8.79 -15.15 6.90
N ASP A 108 8.34 -16.38 7.17
CA ASP A 108 7.05 -16.88 6.70
C ASP A 108 5.97 -16.66 7.76
N LEU A 109 5.07 -15.72 7.51
CA LEU A 109 3.96 -15.39 8.41
C LEU A 109 2.91 -16.51 8.51
N ASN A 110 2.98 -17.53 7.66
CA ASN A 110 2.08 -18.67 7.72
C ASN A 110 2.56 -19.74 8.69
N THR A 111 3.76 -19.58 9.26
CA THR A 111 4.29 -20.46 10.29
C THR A 111 4.29 -19.77 11.64
N GLU A 112 4.17 -20.56 12.71
CA GLU A 112 4.28 -20.04 14.06
C GLU A 112 5.66 -19.43 14.31
N ALA A 113 6.72 -20.09 13.86
CA ALA A 113 8.08 -19.58 13.99
C ALA A 113 8.28 -18.24 13.26
N GLY A 114 7.73 -18.11 12.05
CA GLY A 114 7.80 -16.86 11.29
C GLY A 114 7.06 -15.72 11.96
N ARG A 115 5.87 -15.97 12.49
CA ARG A 115 5.12 -14.97 13.25
C ARG A 115 5.83 -14.56 14.53
N ALA A 116 6.42 -15.52 15.23
CA ALA A 116 7.21 -15.25 16.44
C ALA A 116 8.42 -14.37 16.13
N ARG A 117 9.11 -14.64 15.03
CA ARG A 117 10.25 -13.83 14.58
C ARG A 117 9.81 -12.41 14.21
N HIS A 118 8.71 -12.29 13.49
CA HIS A 118 8.14 -11.00 13.09
C HIS A 118 7.87 -10.12 14.32
N GLU A 119 7.26 -10.69 15.35
CA GLU A 119 7.00 -10.00 16.60
C GLU A 119 8.28 -9.70 17.38
N ALA A 120 9.15 -10.69 17.56
CA ALA A 120 10.39 -10.54 18.33
C ALA A 120 11.33 -9.49 17.74
N GLU A 121 11.39 -9.36 16.42
CA GLU A 121 12.23 -8.39 15.74
C GLU A 121 11.53 -7.02 15.57
N GLY A 122 10.30 -6.88 16.03
CA GLY A 122 9.56 -5.63 15.95
C GLY A 122 9.34 -5.15 14.52
N GLN A 123 9.09 -6.08 13.59
CA GLN A 123 9.02 -5.76 12.15
C GLN A 123 7.86 -4.85 11.79
N ARG A 124 6.75 -4.89 12.53
CA ARG A 124 5.60 -4.00 12.27
C ARG A 124 6.05 -2.54 12.32
N GLU A 125 6.77 -2.12 13.35
CA GLU A 125 7.28 -0.75 13.49
C GLU A 125 8.56 -0.54 12.68
N GLY A 126 9.43 -1.52 12.63
CA GLY A 126 10.74 -1.42 11.98
C GLY A 126 10.69 -1.46 10.46
N ILE A 127 9.73 -2.18 9.90
CA ILE A 127 9.61 -2.38 8.44
C ILE A 127 8.25 -1.93 7.93
N CYS A 128 7.19 -2.57 8.41
CA CYS A 128 5.86 -2.41 7.83
C CYS A 128 5.32 -0.98 7.91
N VAL A 129 5.41 -0.34 9.07
CA VAL A 129 4.93 1.03 9.22
C VAL A 129 5.68 2.00 8.33
N LYS A 130 6.97 1.77 8.14
CA LYS A 130 7.80 2.60 7.25
C LYS A 130 7.37 2.45 5.79
N CYS A 131 7.04 1.24 5.37
CA CYS A 131 6.50 0.99 4.04
C CYS A 131 5.16 1.70 3.85
N VAL A 132 4.29 1.64 4.86
CA VAL A 132 2.99 2.30 4.85
C VAL A 132 3.14 3.82 4.74
N GLU A 133 3.98 4.41 5.57
CA GLU A 133 4.23 5.85 5.55
C GLU A 133 4.79 6.32 4.22
N TRP A 134 5.81 5.62 3.72
CA TRP A 134 6.43 6.00 2.45
C TRP A 134 5.45 5.87 1.28
N ALA A 135 4.76 4.73 1.17
CA ALA A 135 3.83 4.49 0.07
C ALA A 135 2.69 5.50 0.06
N SER A 136 2.15 5.83 1.24
CA SER A 136 1.10 6.84 1.39
C SER A 136 1.60 8.22 0.94
N GLY A 137 2.76 8.65 1.43
CA GLY A 137 3.35 9.94 1.06
C GLY A 137 3.65 10.02 -0.43
N GLU A 138 4.19 8.97 -1.01
CA GLU A 138 4.54 8.93 -2.44
C GLU A 138 3.29 8.88 -3.32
N ALA A 139 2.28 8.10 -2.94
CA ALA A 139 1.00 8.09 -3.66
C ALA A 139 0.34 9.48 -3.64
N ASP A 140 0.41 10.16 -2.50
CA ASP A 140 -0.11 11.52 -2.39
C ASP A 140 0.62 12.47 -3.32
N ARG A 141 1.94 12.42 -3.33
CA ARG A 141 2.77 13.24 -4.22
C ARG A 141 2.46 12.98 -5.70
N LEU A 142 2.40 11.71 -6.09
CA LEU A 142 2.11 11.31 -7.47
C LEU A 142 0.69 11.68 -7.89
N SER A 143 -0.28 11.60 -6.97
CA SER A 143 -1.66 12.01 -7.21
C SER A 143 -1.79 13.52 -7.44
N GLY A 144 -0.97 14.31 -6.78
CA GLY A 144 -1.03 15.76 -6.78
C GLY A 144 -0.39 16.43 -7.99
N VAL A 145 0.37 15.68 -8.78
CA VAL A 145 1.13 16.24 -9.90
C VAL A 145 0.25 16.94 -10.94
N ASP A 146 -0.98 16.47 -11.14
CA ASP A 146 -1.90 16.99 -12.14
C ASP A 146 -3.02 17.87 -11.56
N LYS A 147 -2.88 18.28 -10.31
CA LYS A 147 -3.89 19.17 -9.67
C LYS A 147 -3.71 20.61 -10.10
#